data_6406c7d94614979277fc8f33bd672814
#
_entry.id   6406c7d94614979277fc8f33bd672814
#
_cell.length_a   1.000
_cell.length_b   1.000
_cell.length_c   1.000
_cell.angle_alpha   90.00
_cell.angle_beta   90.00
_cell.angle_gamma   90.00
#
_symmetry.space_group_name_H-M   'P 1'
#
loop_
_entity.id
_entity.type
_entity.pdbx_description
1 polymer ?
#
loop_
_entity_poly.entity_id
_entity_poly.type
_entity_poly.pdbx_seq_one_letter_code
_entity_poly.pdbx_strand_id
1 'polypeptide(L)'
;IFCYIADERVDFRELIKVFAEQFHIRIEMKQIGARQEAGRIGGLGACGRELCCASWISSFSSVTTNTARMQELSLNPQKLAGQCSKLKCCLAYEYDTYADARRDFPRVKEPLQALDGEYYLVKSDILARTMQFSSSKDALVNVTTLSVERVKEIQALNRAGKKVDRLLAEQDVPAAAEEPTYRSEE
;
A
#
# COMPACT_ATOMS: atom_id res chain seq x y z
N ILE A 1 -31.50 -7.43 17.03
CA ILE A 1 -30.91 -6.16 16.62
C ILE A 1 -31.02 -6.06 15.11
N PHE A 2 -31.65 -4.98 14.61
CA PHE A 2 -31.70 -4.67 13.19
C PHE A 2 -30.62 -3.65 12.86
N CYS A 3 -29.79 -3.94 11.85
CA CYS A 3 -28.73 -3.05 11.40
C CYS A 3 -29.20 -2.30 10.17
N TYR A 4 -28.90 -1.00 10.12
CA TYR A 4 -29.25 -0.16 8.97
C TYR A 4 -28.11 0.76 8.60
N ILE A 5 -28.16 1.25 7.38
CA ILE A 5 -27.25 2.27 6.84
C ILE A 5 -28.10 3.45 6.39
N ALA A 6 -27.67 4.62 6.76
CA ALA A 6 -28.26 5.87 6.31
C ALA A 6 -27.23 6.99 6.38
N ASP A 7 -27.32 7.94 5.48
CA ASP A 7 -26.47 9.15 5.50
C ASP A 7 -26.97 10.15 6.54
N GLU A 8 -28.29 10.16 6.78
CA GLU A 8 -28.96 11.05 7.71
C GLU A 8 -29.63 10.29 8.86
N ARG A 9 -30.07 11.03 9.87
CA ARG A 9 -30.79 10.44 11.01
C ARG A 9 -32.21 10.05 10.60
N VAL A 10 -32.53 8.77 10.69
CA VAL A 10 -33.86 8.19 10.37
C VAL A 10 -34.67 7.99 11.64
N ASP A 11 -35.97 8.32 11.59
CA ASP A 11 -36.91 8.04 12.68
C ASP A 11 -37.54 6.65 12.47
N PHE A 12 -37.26 5.75 13.39
CA PHE A 12 -37.74 4.36 13.35
C PHE A 12 -38.87 4.06 14.35
N ARG A 13 -39.45 5.09 15.01
CA ARG A 13 -40.44 4.87 16.09
C ARG A 13 -41.61 4.02 15.65
N GLU A 14 -42.18 4.32 14.49
CA GLU A 14 -43.32 3.56 13.94
C GLU A 14 -42.90 2.15 13.52
N LEU A 15 -41.75 2.02 12.85
CA LEU A 15 -41.23 0.72 12.44
C LEU A 15 -40.94 -0.19 13.64
N ILE A 16 -40.40 0.37 14.73
CA ILE A 16 -40.13 -0.37 15.96
C ILE A 16 -41.42 -0.90 16.57
N LYS A 17 -42.52 -0.12 16.59
CA LYS A 17 -43.82 -0.57 17.04
C LYS A 17 -44.34 -1.75 16.23
N VAL A 18 -44.37 -1.61 14.89
CA VAL A 18 -44.81 -2.67 13.99
C VAL A 18 -43.96 -3.95 14.18
N PHE A 19 -42.66 -3.83 14.32
CA PHE A 19 -41.80 -5.00 14.55
C PHE A 19 -42.03 -5.61 15.92
N ALA A 20 -42.21 -4.81 16.98
CA ALA A 20 -42.49 -5.32 18.30
C ALA A 20 -43.85 -6.08 18.35
N GLU A 21 -44.89 -5.59 17.67
CA GLU A 21 -46.18 -6.24 17.53
C GLU A 21 -46.10 -7.54 16.73
N GLN A 22 -45.32 -7.56 15.64
CA GLN A 22 -45.19 -8.74 14.77
C GLN A 22 -44.36 -9.86 15.41
N PHE A 23 -43.23 -9.49 16.01
CA PHE A 23 -42.24 -10.46 16.51
C PHE A 23 -42.37 -10.75 18.00
N HIS A 24 -43.14 -9.96 18.76
CA HIS A 24 -43.29 -10.04 20.21
C HIS A 24 -41.97 -10.08 20.98
N ILE A 25 -40.94 -9.35 20.48
CA ILE A 25 -39.60 -9.26 21.06
C ILE A 25 -39.15 -7.81 21.16
N ARG A 26 -38.16 -7.57 22.01
CA ARG A 26 -37.52 -6.25 22.09
C ARG A 26 -36.75 -5.98 20.81
N ILE A 27 -37.07 -4.87 20.17
CA ILE A 27 -36.45 -4.42 18.94
C ILE A 27 -35.38 -3.38 19.26
N GLU A 28 -34.17 -3.57 18.71
CA GLU A 28 -33.09 -2.60 18.77
C GLU A 28 -32.63 -2.26 17.34
N MET A 29 -32.56 -0.96 17.03
CA MET A 29 -32.06 -0.45 15.75
C MET A 29 -30.63 0.05 15.94
N LYS A 30 -29.69 -0.44 15.11
CA LYS A 30 -28.27 -0.06 15.17
C LYS A 30 -27.79 0.44 13.81
N GLN A 31 -27.35 1.69 13.77
CA GLN A 31 -26.67 2.21 12.58
C GLN A 31 -25.28 1.61 12.45
N ILE A 32 -24.94 1.13 11.27
CA ILE A 32 -23.62 0.62 10.93
C ILE A 32 -23.00 1.45 9.82
N GLY A 33 -21.69 1.55 9.82
CA GLY A 33 -20.97 2.25 8.74
C GLY A 33 -20.70 1.34 7.55
N ALA A 34 -20.43 1.91 6.38
CA ALA A 34 -20.18 1.21 5.13
C ALA A 34 -19.10 0.11 5.21
N ARG A 35 -18.08 0.26 6.06
CA ARG A 35 -17.08 -0.80 6.27
C ARG A 35 -17.64 -2.00 7.03
N GLN A 36 -18.50 -1.77 8.01
CA GLN A 36 -19.14 -2.83 8.75
C GLN A 36 -20.16 -3.58 7.89
N GLU A 37 -20.83 -2.85 7.00
CA GLU A 37 -21.70 -3.44 5.97
C GLU A 37 -20.89 -4.34 5.05
N ALA A 38 -19.84 -3.81 4.41
CA ALA A 38 -18.97 -4.58 3.54
C ALA A 38 -18.41 -5.84 4.25
N GLY A 39 -18.06 -5.73 5.54
CA GLY A 39 -17.59 -6.87 6.33
C GLY A 39 -18.66 -7.93 6.58
N ARG A 40 -19.95 -7.55 6.66
CA ARG A 40 -21.08 -8.49 6.83
C ARG A 40 -21.49 -9.16 5.51
N ILE A 41 -21.47 -8.41 4.41
CA ILE A 41 -21.75 -8.93 3.07
C ILE A 41 -20.62 -9.87 2.63
N GLY A 42 -19.37 -9.55 2.99
CA GLY A 42 -18.20 -10.29 2.57
C GLY A 42 -17.79 -9.95 1.12
N GLY A 43 -17.00 -10.84 0.54
CA GLY A 43 -16.50 -10.71 -0.83
C GLY A 43 -14.98 -10.68 -0.92
N LEU A 44 -14.46 -10.40 -2.12
CA LEU A 44 -13.03 -10.35 -2.40
C LEU A 44 -12.55 -8.91 -2.56
N GLY A 45 -11.41 -8.61 -1.99
CA GLY A 45 -10.72 -7.33 -2.20
C GLY A 45 -10.02 -7.26 -3.56
N ALA A 46 -9.55 -6.07 -3.93
CA ALA A 46 -8.73 -5.88 -5.13
C ALA A 46 -7.40 -6.68 -5.12
N CYS A 47 -7.01 -7.21 -3.97
CA CYS A 47 -5.86 -8.11 -3.80
C CYS A 47 -6.19 -9.59 -4.08
N GLY A 48 -7.43 -9.93 -4.47
CA GLY A 48 -7.89 -11.30 -4.72
C GLY A 48 -8.12 -12.14 -3.45
N ARG A 49 -7.96 -11.55 -2.25
CA ARG A 49 -8.21 -12.22 -0.97
C ARG A 49 -9.55 -11.76 -0.40
N GLU A 50 -10.10 -12.56 0.50
CA GLU A 50 -11.27 -12.19 1.31
C GLU A 50 -11.09 -10.83 1.98
N LEU A 51 -12.20 -10.09 2.15
CA LEU A 51 -12.13 -8.76 2.78
C LEU A 51 -11.57 -8.87 4.20
N CYS A 52 -10.56 -8.08 4.52
CA CYS A 52 -9.96 -8.04 5.86
C CYS A 52 -10.98 -7.75 6.95
N CYS A 53 -11.98 -6.91 6.67
CA CYS A 53 -13.08 -6.58 7.58
C CYS A 53 -14.10 -7.72 7.77
N ALA A 54 -14.14 -8.69 6.87
CA ALA A 54 -14.99 -9.87 6.98
C ALA A 54 -14.28 -11.02 7.70
N SER A 55 -12.94 -11.10 7.59
CA SER A 55 -12.16 -12.24 8.06
C SER A 55 -11.47 -12.00 9.41
N TRP A 56 -10.49 -11.09 9.49
CA TRP A 56 -9.59 -11.04 10.65
C TRP A 56 -9.46 -9.66 11.31
N ILE A 57 -9.75 -8.54 10.62
CA ILE A 57 -9.72 -7.22 11.25
C ILE A 57 -11.04 -6.92 11.94
N SER A 58 -11.03 -6.89 13.27
CA SER A 58 -12.17 -6.52 14.11
C SER A 58 -12.08 -5.07 14.62
N SER A 59 -10.87 -4.53 14.75
CA SER A 59 -10.63 -3.16 15.19
C SER A 59 -10.11 -2.29 14.05
N PHE A 60 -10.71 -1.12 13.84
CA PHE A 60 -10.39 -0.24 12.72
C PHE A 60 -9.86 1.08 13.22
N SER A 61 -8.58 1.32 12.95
CA SER A 61 -7.97 2.63 13.08
C SER A 61 -8.32 3.54 11.90
N SER A 62 -8.19 4.84 12.10
CA SER A 62 -8.37 5.81 11.03
C SER A 62 -7.22 5.72 10.03
N VAL A 63 -7.54 5.54 8.74
CA VAL A 63 -6.55 5.46 7.67
C VAL A 63 -6.43 6.83 6.99
N THR A 64 -5.22 7.32 6.86
CA THR A 64 -4.93 8.60 6.20
C THR A 64 -4.15 8.38 4.90
N THR A 65 -4.14 9.38 4.01
CA THR A 65 -3.33 9.35 2.80
C THR A 65 -1.82 9.31 3.09
N ASN A 66 -1.41 9.79 4.28
CA ASN A 66 -0.01 9.70 4.71
C ASN A 66 0.44 8.25 4.86
N THR A 67 -0.45 7.35 5.29
CA THR A 67 -0.19 5.92 5.38
C THR A 67 0.17 5.32 4.01
N ALA A 68 -0.55 5.73 2.95
CA ALA A 68 -0.24 5.31 1.59
C ALA A 68 1.09 5.88 1.07
N ARG A 69 1.42 7.14 1.42
CA ARG A 69 2.71 7.76 1.08
C ARG A 69 3.88 7.05 1.74
N MET A 70 3.72 6.62 2.98
CA MET A 70 4.76 5.85 3.69
C MET A 70 5.07 4.53 3.00
N GLN A 71 4.09 3.94 2.33
CA GLN A 71 4.21 2.69 1.57
C GLN A 71 4.57 2.91 0.10
N GLU A 72 4.94 4.15 -0.30
CA GLU A 72 5.28 4.52 -1.69
C GLU A 72 4.17 4.18 -2.72
N LEU A 73 2.90 4.16 -2.27
CA LEU A 73 1.76 3.86 -3.12
C LEU A 73 1.26 5.11 -3.85
N SER A 74 0.77 4.90 -5.07
CA SER A 74 0.08 5.94 -5.84
C SER A 74 -1.14 6.44 -5.06
N LEU A 75 -1.30 7.77 -4.98
CA LEU A 75 -2.45 8.41 -4.32
C LEU A 75 -3.75 8.37 -5.14
N ASN A 76 -3.82 7.53 -6.17
CA ASN A 76 -5.04 7.34 -6.93
C ASN A 76 -6.14 6.74 -6.03
N PRO A 77 -7.28 7.45 -5.82
CA PRO A 77 -8.37 6.99 -4.97
C PRO A 77 -8.90 5.60 -5.34
N GLN A 78 -8.99 5.30 -6.64
CA GLN A 78 -9.46 4.00 -7.12
C GLN A 78 -8.56 2.84 -6.68
N LYS A 79 -7.24 3.07 -6.57
CA LYS A 79 -6.29 2.07 -6.09
C LYS A 79 -6.25 1.96 -4.57
N LEU A 80 -6.58 3.03 -3.86
CA LEU A 80 -6.52 3.11 -2.40
C LEU A 80 -7.85 2.78 -1.71
N ALA A 81 -8.99 2.90 -2.40
CA ALA A 81 -10.30 2.60 -1.84
C ALA A 81 -10.54 1.08 -1.74
N GLY A 82 -11.19 0.69 -0.65
CA GLY A 82 -11.74 -0.65 -0.47
C GLY A 82 -13.16 -0.75 -1.04
N GLN A 83 -13.79 -1.93 -0.94
CA GLN A 83 -15.18 -2.19 -1.30
C GLN A 83 -16.17 -1.23 -0.60
N CYS A 84 -15.83 -0.81 0.62
CA CYS A 84 -16.61 0.13 1.42
C CYS A 84 -16.42 1.60 1.03
N SER A 85 -15.81 1.91 -0.10
CA SER A 85 -15.45 3.26 -0.59
C SER A 85 -14.54 4.08 0.35
N LYS A 86 -14.11 3.53 1.48
CA LYS A 86 -13.12 4.15 2.38
C LYS A 86 -11.71 3.63 2.07
N LEU A 87 -10.68 4.33 2.52
CA LEU A 87 -9.30 3.86 2.37
C LEU A 87 -9.13 2.44 2.94
N LYS A 88 -8.39 1.60 2.24
CA LYS A 88 -8.13 0.20 2.62
C LYS A 88 -7.58 0.10 4.04
N CYS A 89 -8.19 -0.72 4.87
CA CYS A 89 -7.77 -0.92 6.27
C CYS A 89 -6.41 -1.62 6.40
N CYS A 90 -6.00 -2.45 5.43
CA CYS A 90 -4.69 -3.06 5.40
C CYS A 90 -3.55 -2.04 5.38
N LEU A 91 -3.75 -0.85 4.80
CA LEU A 91 -2.76 0.22 4.80
C LEU A 91 -2.39 0.67 6.23
N ALA A 92 -3.37 0.77 7.13
CA ALA A 92 -3.10 1.11 8.51
C ALA A 92 -2.48 -0.08 9.27
N TYR A 93 -2.91 -1.29 8.98
CA TYR A 93 -2.37 -2.50 9.61
C TYR A 93 -0.88 -2.71 9.31
N GLU A 94 -0.50 -2.51 8.06
CA GLU A 94 0.88 -2.69 7.61
C GLU A 94 1.80 -1.49 7.90
N TYR A 95 1.24 -0.36 8.40
CA TYR A 95 1.95 0.90 8.55
C TYR A 95 3.24 0.79 9.37
N ASP A 96 3.18 0.14 10.51
CA ASP A 96 4.33 0.04 11.41
C ASP A 96 5.47 -0.78 10.78
N THR A 97 5.13 -1.86 10.06
CA THR A 97 6.11 -2.67 9.33
C THR A 97 6.85 -1.83 8.29
N TYR A 98 6.12 -1.02 7.51
CA TYR A 98 6.74 -0.12 6.53
C TYR A 98 7.53 1.01 7.19
N ALA A 99 7.03 1.56 8.30
CA ALA A 99 7.72 2.62 9.03
C ALA A 99 9.06 2.13 9.58
N ASP A 100 9.10 0.91 10.12
CA ASP A 100 10.32 0.30 10.64
C ASP A 100 11.31 -0.01 9.52
N ALA A 101 10.84 -0.66 8.45
CA ALA A 101 11.69 -0.95 7.30
C ALA A 101 12.27 0.33 6.65
N ARG A 102 11.50 1.40 6.61
CA ARG A 102 11.93 2.69 6.04
C ARG A 102 13.03 3.38 6.86
N ARG A 103 13.17 3.10 8.15
CA ARG A 103 14.26 3.67 8.98
C ARG A 103 15.63 3.32 8.44
N ASP A 104 15.76 2.15 7.81
CA ASP A 104 17.02 1.69 7.23
C ASP A 104 17.35 2.36 5.89
N PHE A 105 16.37 3.02 5.25
CA PHE A 105 16.59 3.63 3.94
C PHE A 105 17.37 4.94 4.03
N PRO A 106 18.38 5.10 3.17
CA PRO A 106 19.11 6.37 3.08
C PRO A 106 18.22 7.46 2.49
N ARG A 107 18.36 8.68 3.01
CA ARG A 107 17.68 9.84 2.43
C ARG A 107 18.45 10.29 1.19
N VAL A 108 17.88 10.07 0.01
CA VAL A 108 18.43 10.50 -1.27
C VAL A 108 17.81 11.85 -1.62
N LYS A 109 18.50 12.96 -1.32
CA LYS A 109 18.09 14.32 -1.69
C LYS A 109 18.75 14.78 -2.99
N GLU A 110 19.96 14.31 -3.23
CA GLU A 110 20.80 14.65 -4.36
C GLU A 110 20.96 13.42 -5.25
N PRO A 111 21.17 13.60 -6.56
CA PRO A 111 21.42 12.48 -7.46
C PRO A 111 22.71 11.74 -7.07
N LEU A 112 22.73 10.44 -7.28
CA LEU A 112 23.94 9.66 -7.11
C LEU A 112 24.91 9.98 -8.26
N GLN A 113 26.17 10.29 -7.93
CA GLN A 113 27.20 10.59 -8.91
C GLN A 113 28.06 9.36 -9.22
N ALA A 114 28.09 8.99 -10.49
CA ALA A 114 29.00 8.00 -11.04
C ALA A 114 29.89 8.64 -12.13
N LEU A 115 30.88 7.92 -12.65
CA LEU A 115 31.76 8.43 -13.70
C LEU A 115 31.01 8.64 -15.03
N ASP A 116 29.99 7.85 -15.29
CA ASP A 116 29.16 7.88 -16.49
C ASP A 116 27.98 8.86 -16.40
N GLY A 117 27.76 9.51 -15.24
CA GLY A 117 26.72 10.52 -15.09
C GLY A 117 26.06 10.61 -13.72
N GLU A 118 24.93 11.31 -13.70
CA GLU A 118 24.09 11.48 -12.51
C GLU A 118 22.87 10.58 -12.60
N TYR A 119 22.49 10.01 -11.44
CA TYR A 119 21.36 9.09 -11.33
C TYR A 119 20.35 9.59 -10.33
N TYR A 120 19.10 9.72 -10.78
CA TYR A 120 17.98 10.24 -10.02
C TYR A 120 17.12 9.12 -9.48
N LEU A 121 16.71 9.24 -8.23
CA LEU A 121 15.79 8.28 -7.60
C LEU A 121 14.42 8.34 -8.26
N VAL A 122 13.94 7.20 -8.74
CA VAL A 122 12.61 7.03 -9.36
C VAL A 122 11.63 6.48 -8.35
N LYS A 123 12.00 5.38 -7.71
CA LYS A 123 11.11 4.63 -6.80
C LYS A 123 11.93 3.85 -5.78
N SER A 124 11.35 3.65 -4.60
CA SER A 124 11.88 2.74 -3.58
C SER A 124 10.90 1.57 -3.38
N ASP A 125 11.43 0.37 -3.25
CA ASP A 125 10.68 -0.78 -2.76
C ASP A 125 11.15 -1.09 -1.34
N ILE A 126 10.29 -0.75 -0.37
CA ILE A 126 10.66 -0.76 1.03
C ILE A 126 10.86 -2.19 1.54
N LEU A 127 9.97 -3.11 1.15
CA LEU A 127 10.02 -4.50 1.62
C LEU A 127 11.08 -5.33 0.89
N ALA A 128 11.29 -5.07 -0.41
CA ALA A 128 12.37 -5.69 -1.17
C ALA A 128 13.75 -5.10 -0.86
N ARG A 129 13.82 -3.99 -0.08
CA ARG A 129 15.05 -3.26 0.25
C ARG A 129 15.84 -2.82 -0.99
N THR A 130 15.11 -2.36 -2.01
CA THR A 130 15.71 -1.91 -3.29
C THR A 130 15.27 -0.50 -3.64
N MET A 131 16.11 0.17 -4.40
CA MET A 131 15.87 1.53 -4.90
C MET A 131 16.18 1.58 -6.39
N GLN A 132 15.29 2.18 -7.18
CA GLN A 132 15.43 2.32 -8.62
C GLN A 132 15.88 3.72 -8.97
N PHE A 133 16.91 3.80 -9.81
CA PHE A 133 17.50 5.03 -10.29
C PHE A 133 17.43 5.10 -11.80
N SER A 134 17.25 6.32 -12.34
CA SER A 134 17.29 6.59 -13.79
C SER A 134 18.40 7.60 -14.10
N SER A 135 19.01 7.47 -15.27
CA SER A 135 20.00 8.44 -15.76
C SER A 135 19.39 9.77 -16.20
N SER A 136 18.06 9.86 -16.31
CA SER A 136 17.35 11.09 -16.64
C SER A 136 16.33 11.43 -15.55
N LYS A 137 16.17 12.73 -15.27
CA LYS A 137 15.21 13.23 -14.30
C LYS A 137 13.76 13.13 -14.79
N ASP A 138 13.54 13.32 -16.08
CA ASP A 138 12.20 13.45 -16.68
C ASP A 138 11.77 12.23 -17.48
N ALA A 139 12.65 11.26 -17.67
CA ALA A 139 12.37 10.04 -18.42
C ALA A 139 12.94 8.80 -17.72
N LEU A 140 12.25 7.69 -17.86
CA LEU A 140 12.70 6.38 -17.36
C LEU A 140 13.71 5.78 -18.34
N VAL A 141 14.95 6.32 -18.34
CA VAL A 141 16.03 5.86 -19.21
C VAL A 141 17.07 5.14 -18.34
N ASN A 142 17.50 3.97 -18.80
CA ASN A 142 18.52 3.14 -18.12
C ASN A 142 18.20 2.96 -16.62
N VAL A 143 16.99 2.48 -16.34
CA VAL A 143 16.57 2.24 -14.95
C VAL A 143 17.40 1.12 -14.33
N THR A 144 18.12 1.46 -13.27
CA THR A 144 18.98 0.53 -12.54
C THR A 144 18.41 0.31 -11.14
N THR A 145 18.28 -0.94 -10.70
CA THR A 145 17.85 -1.30 -9.37
C THR A 145 19.05 -1.62 -8.49
N LEU A 146 19.14 -0.95 -7.34
CA LEU A 146 20.23 -1.10 -6.37
C LEU A 146 19.70 -1.55 -5.02
N SER A 147 20.48 -2.32 -4.29
CA SER A 147 20.19 -2.63 -2.88
C SER A 147 20.40 -1.39 -2.00
N VAL A 148 19.71 -1.33 -0.87
CA VAL A 148 19.82 -0.23 0.09
C VAL A 148 21.26 -0.09 0.60
N GLU A 149 21.95 -1.21 0.82
CA GLU A 149 23.35 -1.27 1.27
C GLU A 149 24.25 -0.60 0.24
N ARG A 150 24.09 -0.95 -1.04
CA ARG A 150 24.90 -0.38 -2.14
C ARG A 150 24.65 1.12 -2.28
N VAL A 151 23.42 1.58 -2.14
CA VAL A 151 23.10 3.02 -2.16
C VAL A 151 23.79 3.78 -1.03
N LYS A 152 23.84 3.20 0.19
CA LYS A 152 24.56 3.79 1.33
C LYS A 152 26.06 3.91 1.06
N GLU A 153 26.68 2.89 0.47
CA GLU A 153 28.08 2.89 0.08
C GLU A 153 28.38 4.00 -0.94
N ILE A 154 27.56 4.06 -2.01
CA ILE A 154 27.74 5.09 -3.06
C ILE A 154 27.57 6.48 -2.47
N GLN A 155 26.58 6.70 -1.59
CA GLN A 155 26.41 7.98 -0.92
C GLN A 155 27.62 8.35 -0.03
N ALA A 156 28.18 7.38 0.68
CA ALA A 156 29.37 7.61 1.50
C ALA A 156 30.58 8.00 0.64
N LEU A 157 30.79 7.33 -0.50
CA LEU A 157 31.84 7.67 -1.46
C LEU A 157 31.63 9.05 -2.08
N ASN A 158 30.42 9.37 -2.50
CA ASN A 158 30.09 10.68 -3.09
C ASN A 158 30.31 11.83 -2.08
N ARG A 159 29.98 11.62 -0.79
CA ARG A 159 30.29 12.58 0.29
C ARG A 159 31.79 12.77 0.50
N ALA A 160 32.59 11.72 0.26
CA ALA A 160 34.05 11.77 0.31
C ALA A 160 34.64 12.35 -0.98
N GLY A 161 33.83 12.83 -1.93
CA GLY A 161 34.27 13.40 -3.22
C GLY A 161 34.75 12.37 -4.23
N LYS A 162 34.50 11.07 -3.99
CA LYS A 162 34.86 9.99 -4.91
C LYS A 162 33.65 9.59 -5.74
N LYS A 163 33.80 9.55 -7.06
CA LYS A 163 32.80 9.01 -7.98
C LYS A 163 33.01 7.52 -8.16
N VAL A 164 31.91 6.79 -8.26
CA VAL A 164 31.91 5.33 -8.47
C VAL A 164 31.98 5.04 -9.97
N ASP A 165 32.76 4.04 -10.38
CA ASP A 165 32.94 3.69 -11.81
C ASP A 165 31.59 3.19 -12.41
N ARG A 166 30.88 2.33 -11.69
CA ARG A 166 29.56 1.80 -12.08
C ARG A 166 28.65 1.68 -10.87
N LEU A 167 27.35 1.91 -11.09
CA LEU A 167 26.32 1.74 -10.03
C LEU A 167 26.16 0.29 -9.60
N LEU A 168 26.12 -0.65 -10.56
CA LEU A 168 26.03 -2.08 -10.29
C LEU A 168 27.42 -2.63 -9.97
N ALA A 169 27.57 -3.29 -8.82
CA ALA A 169 28.69 -4.17 -8.57
C ALA A 169 28.48 -5.47 -9.39
N GLU A 170 29.55 -6.14 -9.81
CA GLU A 170 29.47 -7.41 -10.58
C GLU A 170 28.66 -8.51 -9.89
N GLN A 171 28.44 -8.39 -8.58
CA GLN A 171 27.65 -9.33 -7.76
C GLN A 171 26.16 -9.01 -7.65
N ASP A 172 25.71 -7.83 -8.11
CA ASP A 172 24.32 -7.34 -8.01
C ASP A 172 23.50 -7.55 -9.28
N VAL A 173 23.97 -8.31 -10.25
CA VAL A 173 23.17 -8.69 -11.42
C VAL A 173 22.12 -9.68 -10.95
N PRO A 174 20.83 -9.30 -10.82
CA PRO A 174 19.79 -10.27 -10.53
C PRO A 174 19.79 -11.29 -11.69
N ALA A 175 19.93 -12.59 -11.34
CA ALA A 175 19.71 -13.66 -12.31
C ALA A 175 18.42 -13.35 -13.04
N ALA A 176 18.49 -13.26 -14.37
CA ALA A 176 17.35 -12.93 -15.23
C ALA A 176 16.17 -13.78 -14.78
N ALA A 177 15.08 -13.14 -14.37
CA ALA A 177 13.85 -13.82 -14.07
C ALA A 177 13.43 -14.53 -15.34
N GLU A 178 13.50 -15.86 -15.35
CA GLU A 178 12.95 -16.68 -16.43
C GLU A 178 11.49 -16.32 -16.57
N GLU A 179 11.12 -15.78 -17.72
CA GLU A 179 9.72 -15.56 -18.07
C GLU A 179 9.00 -16.92 -18.00
N PRO A 180 7.87 -17.01 -17.28
CA PRO A 180 7.08 -18.23 -17.29
C PRO A 180 6.60 -18.47 -18.73
N THR A 181 7.19 -19.44 -19.40
CA THR A 181 6.71 -19.94 -20.69
C THR A 181 5.33 -20.57 -20.48
N TYR A 182 4.30 -19.82 -20.83
CA TYR A 182 2.93 -20.32 -20.93
C TYR A 182 2.90 -21.32 -22.09
N ARG A 183 2.92 -22.62 -21.78
CA ARG A 183 2.61 -23.67 -22.76
C ARG A 183 1.10 -23.60 -23.03
N SER A 184 0.72 -23.12 -24.20
CA SER A 184 -0.59 -23.35 -24.77
C SER A 184 -0.65 -24.84 -25.18
N GLU A 185 -1.40 -25.63 -24.43
CA GLU A 185 -1.84 -26.96 -24.90
C GLU A 185 -3.12 -26.76 -25.74
N GLU A 186 -3.03 -27.14 -26.98
CA GLU A 186 -4.16 -27.37 -27.89
C GLU A 186 -4.94 -28.61 -27.48
#